data_14fa1e94c666c8f4bcbc94d5ce7e03b1
#
_entry.id   14fa1e94c666c8f4bcbc94d5ce7e03b1
#
_cell.length_a   1.000
_cell.length_b   1.000
_cell.length_c   1.000
_cell.angle_alpha   90.00
_cell.angle_beta   90.00
_cell.angle_gamma   90.00
#
_symmetry.space_group_name_H-M   'P 1'
#
loop_
_entity.id
_entity.type
_entity.pdbx_description
1 polymer ?
#
loop_
_entity_poly.entity_id
_entity_poly.type
_entity_poly.pdbx_seq_one_letter_code
_entity_poly.pdbx_strand_id
1 'polypeptide(L)'
;TSGSGVYGTGWVDINATSATGYKFSYWNANGIEDSNSTGTRIFLTASSSITAVFVPITGADLLSGSEALGNSWWYSDWFGPFWHRPGDQWIYHSPLGWMYVIQDQETLGVWFYLEYLSGWQWTKPDVFPYFRTHSEARWSYFNKDKSTQATRLFFIYNAEDSNGKWKQY
;
A
#
# COMPACT_ATOMS: atom_id res chain seq x y z
N THR A 1 20.33 1.71 -4.13
CA THR A 1 21.62 1.81 -3.42
C THR A 1 22.69 1.39 -4.39
N SER A 2 23.62 2.26 -4.71
CA SER A 2 24.80 1.90 -5.48
C SER A 2 25.94 1.68 -4.49
N GLY A 3 26.50 0.50 -4.51
CA GLY A 3 27.74 0.20 -3.80
C GLY A 3 28.73 -0.33 -4.80
N SER A 4 29.87 0.30 -4.93
CA SER A 4 31.00 -0.30 -5.63
C SER A 4 32.05 -0.68 -4.60
N GLY A 5 32.67 -1.83 -4.78
CA GLY A 5 33.68 -2.33 -3.87
C GLY A 5 34.62 -3.31 -4.56
N VAL A 6 35.76 -3.56 -3.94
CA VAL A 6 36.68 -4.61 -4.36
C VAL A 6 36.40 -5.85 -3.51
N TYR A 7 35.95 -6.91 -4.15
CA TYR A 7 35.64 -8.19 -3.53
C TYR A 7 36.56 -9.28 -4.10
N GLY A 8 36.90 -10.25 -3.29
CA GLY A 8 37.54 -11.45 -3.76
C GLY A 8 36.60 -12.34 -4.57
N THR A 9 37.14 -13.36 -5.24
CA THR A 9 36.33 -14.41 -5.87
C THR A 9 35.51 -15.16 -4.83
N GLY A 10 34.20 -15.33 -5.06
CA GLY A 10 33.32 -16.04 -4.14
C GLY A 10 31.93 -15.41 -4.00
N TRP A 11 31.17 -15.86 -3.01
CA TRP A 11 29.85 -15.35 -2.70
C TRP A 11 29.90 -13.99 -2.00
N VAL A 12 29.08 -13.06 -2.46
CA VAL A 12 28.92 -11.72 -1.87
C VAL A 12 27.41 -11.48 -1.65
N ASP A 13 27.04 -11.11 -0.43
CA ASP A 13 25.67 -10.74 -0.10
C ASP A 13 25.32 -9.39 -0.69
N ILE A 14 24.15 -9.31 -1.30
CA ILE A 14 23.59 -8.08 -1.87
C ILE A 14 22.18 -7.85 -1.36
N ASN A 15 21.80 -6.58 -1.18
CA ASN A 15 20.48 -6.19 -0.74
C ASN A 15 19.99 -4.96 -1.51
N ALA A 16 18.70 -4.95 -1.86
CA ALA A 16 18.02 -3.85 -2.52
C ALA A 16 16.91 -3.29 -1.63
N THR A 17 16.89 -1.97 -1.49
CA THR A 17 15.83 -1.25 -0.76
C THR A 17 15.10 -0.35 -1.74
N SER A 18 13.78 -0.53 -1.81
CA SER A 18 12.91 0.28 -2.67
C SER A 18 12.78 1.72 -2.14
N ALA A 19 12.74 2.68 -3.05
CA ALA A 19 12.27 4.02 -2.74
C ALA A 19 10.74 4.03 -2.61
N THR A 20 10.19 5.07 -1.95
CA THR A 20 8.73 5.29 -1.86
C THR A 20 8.11 5.28 -3.26
N GLY A 21 6.99 4.59 -3.43
CA GLY A 21 6.28 4.46 -4.68
C GLY A 21 6.83 3.39 -5.65
N TYR A 22 7.90 2.70 -5.28
CA TYR A 22 8.48 1.63 -6.08
C TYR A 22 8.55 0.32 -5.30
N LYS A 23 8.45 -0.80 -6.02
CA LYS A 23 8.72 -2.13 -5.50
C LYS A 23 9.89 -2.77 -6.26
N PHE A 24 10.65 -3.60 -5.56
CA PHE A 24 11.69 -4.41 -6.19
C PHE A 24 11.07 -5.38 -7.18
N SER A 25 11.70 -5.53 -8.33
CA SER A 25 11.28 -6.47 -9.37
C SER A 25 12.24 -7.63 -9.45
N TYR A 26 13.49 -7.37 -9.77
CA TYR A 26 14.51 -8.42 -9.88
C TYR A 26 15.93 -7.83 -9.90
N TRP A 27 16.92 -8.71 -9.71
CA TRP A 27 18.33 -8.43 -9.97
C TRP A 27 18.71 -8.79 -11.39
N ASN A 28 19.37 -7.89 -12.09
CA ASN A 28 19.93 -8.12 -13.43
C ASN A 28 21.44 -8.28 -13.35
N ALA A 29 21.89 -9.53 -13.25
CA ALA A 29 23.29 -9.96 -13.34
C ALA A 29 23.36 -11.49 -13.46
N ASN A 30 24.52 -12.00 -13.90
CA ASN A 30 24.80 -13.42 -13.89
C ASN A 30 25.36 -13.87 -12.54
N GLY A 31 25.10 -15.12 -12.15
CA GLY A 31 25.66 -15.72 -10.93
C GLY A 31 24.91 -15.35 -9.65
N ILE A 32 23.70 -14.79 -9.76
CA ILE A 32 22.81 -14.52 -8.64
C ILE A 32 22.10 -15.81 -8.21
N GLU A 33 22.03 -16.05 -6.90
CA GLU A 33 21.39 -17.24 -6.34
C GLU A 33 19.87 -17.19 -6.49
N ASP A 34 19.25 -16.05 -6.12
CA ASP A 34 17.83 -15.75 -6.33
C ASP A 34 17.66 -14.31 -6.82
N SER A 35 17.34 -14.19 -8.11
CA SER A 35 17.17 -12.89 -8.74
C SER A 35 15.90 -12.15 -8.31
N ASN A 36 14.92 -12.83 -7.70
CA ASN A 36 13.63 -12.24 -7.30
C ASN A 36 13.58 -11.86 -5.82
N SER A 37 14.59 -12.19 -5.04
CA SER A 37 14.69 -11.79 -3.63
C SER A 37 15.43 -10.47 -3.48
N THR A 38 14.90 -9.55 -2.67
CA THR A 38 15.57 -8.27 -2.34
C THR A 38 16.91 -8.48 -1.66
N GLY A 39 17.00 -9.48 -0.80
CA GLY A 39 18.24 -9.93 -0.14
C GLY A 39 18.67 -11.26 -0.72
N THR A 40 19.81 -11.30 -1.38
CA THR A 40 20.38 -12.50 -2.02
C THR A 40 21.89 -12.41 -2.06
N ARG A 41 22.53 -13.36 -2.73
CA ARG A 41 23.97 -13.35 -2.92
C ARG A 41 24.34 -13.62 -4.39
N ILE A 42 25.48 -13.11 -4.79
CA ILE A 42 26.05 -13.30 -6.11
C ILE A 42 27.41 -13.97 -6.01
N PHE A 43 27.69 -14.91 -6.90
CA PHE A 43 29.00 -15.52 -7.03
C PHE A 43 29.87 -14.75 -8.03
N LEU A 44 30.92 -14.09 -7.54
CA LEU A 44 31.83 -13.30 -8.34
C LEU A 44 33.04 -14.13 -8.77
N THR A 45 33.32 -14.17 -10.10
CA THR A 45 34.51 -14.75 -10.68
C THR A 45 35.39 -13.70 -11.33
N ALA A 46 34.84 -12.55 -11.67
CA ALA A 46 35.47 -11.40 -12.31
C ALA A 46 34.71 -10.12 -12.00
N SER A 47 35.22 -9.00 -12.48
CA SER A 47 34.48 -7.73 -12.38
C SER A 47 33.10 -7.85 -13.04
N SER A 48 32.06 -7.49 -12.27
CA SER A 48 30.67 -7.64 -12.69
C SER A 48 29.88 -6.38 -12.36
N SER A 49 28.91 -6.06 -13.22
CA SER A 49 27.90 -5.04 -12.96
C SER A 49 26.62 -5.73 -12.50
N ILE A 50 26.07 -5.27 -11.38
CA ILE A 50 24.87 -5.81 -10.76
C ILE A 50 23.84 -4.68 -10.68
N THR A 51 22.65 -4.88 -11.23
CA THR A 51 21.60 -3.86 -11.24
C THR A 51 20.35 -4.38 -10.55
N ALA A 52 19.89 -3.69 -9.51
CA ALA A 52 18.56 -3.89 -8.95
C ALA A 52 17.53 -3.15 -9.81
N VAL A 53 16.52 -3.85 -10.29
CA VAL A 53 15.42 -3.30 -11.09
C VAL A 53 14.22 -3.08 -10.19
N PHE A 54 13.69 -1.85 -10.23
CA PHE A 54 12.50 -1.44 -9.50
C PHE A 54 11.42 -1.00 -10.48
N VAL A 55 10.17 -1.29 -10.14
CA VAL A 55 9.00 -0.87 -10.91
C VAL A 55 8.08 -0.01 -10.04
N PRO A 56 7.35 0.94 -10.62
CA PRO A 56 6.34 1.69 -9.87
C PRO A 56 5.29 0.76 -9.27
N ILE A 57 4.84 1.05 -8.05
CA ILE A 57 3.66 0.39 -7.48
C ILE A 57 2.41 0.74 -8.30
N THR A 58 1.43 -0.14 -8.31
CA THR A 58 0.18 0.00 -9.05
C THR A 58 -1.01 0.03 -8.08
N GLY A 59 -2.22 0.30 -8.58
CA GLY A 59 -3.43 0.20 -7.78
C GLY A 59 -3.66 -1.21 -7.22
N ALA A 60 -3.30 -2.25 -7.98
CA ALA A 60 -3.38 -3.63 -7.51
C ALA A 60 -2.37 -3.95 -6.40
N ASP A 61 -1.26 -3.24 -6.35
CA ASP A 61 -0.29 -3.36 -5.24
C ASP A 61 -0.78 -2.65 -3.98
N LEU A 62 -1.62 -1.62 -4.11
CA LEU A 62 -2.20 -0.89 -2.97
C LEU A 62 -3.46 -1.57 -2.42
N LEU A 63 -4.33 -2.03 -3.32
CA LEU A 63 -5.55 -2.77 -2.99
C LEU A 63 -5.54 -4.07 -3.77
N SER A 64 -5.10 -5.13 -3.12
CA SER A 64 -4.93 -6.44 -3.75
C SER A 64 -6.20 -6.93 -4.46
N GLY A 65 -6.03 -7.50 -5.64
CA GLY A 65 -7.13 -7.97 -6.47
C GLY A 65 -7.83 -6.87 -7.28
N SER A 66 -7.33 -5.63 -7.27
CA SER A 66 -7.93 -4.56 -8.09
C SER A 66 -7.59 -4.72 -9.57
N GLU A 67 -8.55 -4.38 -10.43
CA GLU A 67 -8.44 -4.40 -11.88
C GLU A 67 -8.30 -2.99 -12.45
N ALA A 68 -7.48 -2.85 -13.51
CA ALA A 68 -7.29 -1.57 -14.18
C ALA A 68 -8.48 -1.23 -15.09
N LEU A 69 -9.06 -0.05 -14.91
CA LEU A 69 -10.12 0.50 -15.76
C LEU A 69 -9.58 1.43 -16.87
N GLY A 70 -8.28 1.74 -16.85
CA GLY A 70 -7.65 2.72 -17.72
C GLY A 70 -7.57 4.12 -17.12
N ASN A 71 -6.70 4.98 -17.71
CA ASN A 71 -6.48 6.36 -17.25
C ASN A 71 -6.17 6.49 -15.74
N SER A 72 -5.43 5.55 -15.19
CA SER A 72 -5.09 5.44 -13.76
C SER A 72 -6.28 5.16 -12.84
N TRP A 73 -7.43 4.82 -13.37
CA TRP A 73 -8.56 4.29 -12.61
C TRP A 73 -8.44 2.80 -12.43
N TRP A 74 -8.84 2.37 -11.23
CA TRP A 74 -8.83 0.97 -10.76
C TRP A 74 -10.17 0.64 -10.14
N TYR A 75 -10.52 -0.64 -10.11
CA TYR A 75 -11.71 -1.15 -9.46
C TYR A 75 -11.35 -2.28 -8.51
N SER A 76 -11.86 -2.20 -7.32
CA SER A 76 -11.78 -3.26 -6.30
C SER A 76 -13.19 -3.72 -5.95
N ASP A 77 -13.44 -5.02 -5.94
CA ASP A 77 -14.77 -5.60 -5.66
C ASP A 77 -15.33 -5.18 -4.30
N TRP A 78 -14.46 -5.02 -3.31
CA TRP A 78 -14.87 -4.67 -1.96
C TRP A 78 -14.86 -3.17 -1.69
N PHE A 79 -13.94 -2.43 -2.31
CA PHE A 79 -13.74 -0.99 -2.06
C PHE A 79 -14.45 -0.11 -3.09
N GLY A 80 -14.59 -0.59 -4.33
CA GLY A 80 -15.15 0.16 -5.45
C GLY A 80 -14.08 0.86 -6.31
N PRO A 81 -14.49 1.82 -7.16
CA PRO A 81 -13.58 2.50 -8.06
C PRO A 81 -12.72 3.53 -7.33
N PHE A 82 -11.44 3.57 -7.67
CA PHE A 82 -10.48 4.55 -7.17
C PHE A 82 -9.49 4.97 -8.26
N TRP A 83 -8.97 6.17 -8.15
CA TRP A 83 -7.92 6.66 -9.02
C TRP A 83 -6.58 6.56 -8.33
N HIS A 84 -5.55 6.12 -9.04
CA HIS A 84 -4.20 5.97 -8.54
C HIS A 84 -3.18 6.38 -9.59
N ARG A 85 -2.21 7.21 -9.22
CA ARG A 85 -1.06 7.54 -10.05
C ARG A 85 0.08 6.55 -9.78
N PRO A 86 0.65 5.88 -10.82
CA PRO A 86 1.80 5.00 -10.64
C PRO A 86 2.98 5.71 -9.94
N GLY A 87 3.62 5.00 -9.02
CA GLY A 87 4.73 5.54 -8.23
C GLY A 87 4.31 6.42 -7.05
N ASP A 88 3.05 6.36 -6.67
CA ASP A 88 2.50 7.10 -5.54
C ASP A 88 1.72 6.14 -4.63
N GLN A 89 1.52 6.50 -3.37
CA GLN A 89 0.68 5.78 -2.42
C GLN A 89 -0.64 6.51 -2.13
N TRP A 90 -0.89 7.61 -2.82
CA TRP A 90 -2.14 8.33 -2.74
C TRP A 90 -3.15 7.78 -3.74
N ILE A 91 -4.35 7.52 -3.24
CA ILE A 91 -5.51 7.21 -4.05
C ILE A 91 -6.61 8.21 -3.83
N TYR A 92 -7.47 8.35 -4.83
CA TYR A 92 -8.70 9.12 -4.73
C TYR A 92 -9.90 8.18 -4.91
N HIS A 93 -10.78 8.17 -3.93
CA HIS A 93 -12.02 7.39 -3.94
C HIS A 93 -13.22 8.31 -3.78
N SER A 94 -14.19 8.19 -4.66
CA SER A 94 -15.47 8.86 -4.49
C SER A 94 -16.42 7.93 -3.71
N PRO A 95 -16.93 8.31 -2.54
CA PRO A 95 -16.95 9.64 -1.92
C PRO A 95 -15.90 9.88 -0.80
N LEU A 96 -15.01 8.94 -0.49
CA LEU A 96 -14.06 9.10 0.64
C LEU A 96 -13.01 10.21 0.40
N GLY A 97 -12.73 10.57 -0.87
CA GLY A 97 -11.75 11.59 -1.21
C GLY A 97 -10.32 11.04 -1.29
N TRP A 98 -9.34 11.93 -1.10
CA TRP A 98 -7.93 11.56 -1.10
C TRP A 98 -7.54 10.83 0.16
N MET A 99 -6.74 9.77 0.01
CA MET A 99 -6.21 8.99 1.11
C MET A 99 -4.84 8.40 0.76
N TYR A 100 -3.97 8.36 1.74
CA TYR A 100 -2.70 7.65 1.64
C TYR A 100 -2.90 6.20 2.07
N VAL A 101 -2.30 5.25 1.36
CA VAL A 101 -2.58 3.82 1.52
C VAL A 101 -1.32 3.06 1.89
N ILE A 102 -1.40 2.22 2.92
CA ILE A 102 -0.37 1.24 3.28
C ILE A 102 -1.03 -0.13 3.43
N GLN A 103 -0.52 -1.13 2.71
CA GLN A 103 -0.95 -2.51 2.95
C GLN A 103 -0.44 -3.03 4.29
N ASP A 104 -1.29 -3.68 5.01
CA ASP A 104 -0.93 -4.45 6.20
C ASP A 104 -0.60 -5.88 5.80
N GLN A 105 0.69 -6.18 5.79
CA GLN A 105 1.20 -7.49 5.35
C GLN A 105 0.82 -8.63 6.30
N GLU A 106 0.54 -8.34 7.56
CA GLU A 106 0.21 -9.34 8.58
C GLU A 106 -1.25 -9.77 8.51
N THR A 107 -2.15 -8.81 8.32
CA THR A 107 -3.60 -9.05 8.39
C THR A 107 -4.30 -9.10 7.04
N LEU A 108 -3.56 -8.85 5.94
CA LEU A 108 -4.10 -8.60 4.59
C LEU A 108 -5.09 -7.44 4.55
N GLY A 109 -5.02 -6.58 5.54
CA GLY A 109 -5.79 -5.35 5.63
C GLY A 109 -5.10 -4.18 4.96
N VAL A 110 -5.74 -3.04 5.05
CA VAL A 110 -5.25 -1.80 4.49
C VAL A 110 -5.39 -0.68 5.51
N TRP A 111 -4.33 0.08 5.69
CA TRP A 111 -4.32 1.31 6.43
C TRP A 111 -4.54 2.48 5.48
N PHE A 112 -5.57 3.30 5.77
CA PHE A 112 -5.84 4.55 5.08
C PHE A 112 -5.59 5.72 6.01
N TYR A 113 -4.83 6.70 5.56
CA TYR A 113 -4.78 8.00 6.24
C TYR A 113 -5.87 8.89 5.66
N LEU A 114 -6.82 9.28 6.52
CA LEU A 114 -7.94 10.15 6.19
C LEU A 114 -7.84 11.40 7.07
N GLU A 115 -7.51 12.54 6.47
CA GLU A 115 -7.26 13.80 7.18
C GLU A 115 -8.47 14.22 8.03
N TYR A 116 -9.67 14.15 7.47
CA TYR A 116 -10.90 14.54 8.18
C TYR A 116 -11.29 13.59 9.34
N LEU A 117 -10.75 12.38 9.38
CA LEU A 117 -10.87 11.47 10.54
C LEU A 117 -9.68 11.58 11.50
N SER A 118 -8.78 12.53 11.24
CA SER A 118 -7.61 12.84 12.07
C SER A 118 -6.68 11.66 12.29
N GLY A 119 -6.49 10.82 11.26
CA GLY A 119 -5.47 9.79 11.36
C GLY A 119 -5.71 8.52 10.56
N TRP A 120 -4.94 7.50 10.94
CA TRP A 120 -4.94 6.21 10.29
C TRP A 120 -6.18 5.38 10.64
N GLN A 121 -6.80 4.84 9.60
CA GLN A 121 -7.97 3.99 9.65
C GLN A 121 -7.64 2.66 9.02
N TRP A 122 -7.85 1.57 9.74
CA TRP A 122 -7.67 0.22 9.22
C TRP A 122 -8.99 -0.38 8.79
N THR A 123 -8.96 -1.11 7.68
CA THR A 123 -10.05 -1.99 7.22
C THR A 123 -9.51 -3.14 6.39
N LYS A 124 -10.36 -4.06 5.97
CA LYS A 124 -10.04 -5.15 5.03
C LYS A 124 -11.30 -5.57 4.26
N PRO A 125 -11.21 -6.41 3.22
CA PRO A 125 -12.34 -6.75 2.35
C PRO A 125 -13.60 -7.23 3.07
N ASP A 126 -13.48 -8.09 4.07
CA ASP A 126 -14.59 -8.65 4.85
C ASP A 126 -15.03 -7.77 6.03
N VAL A 127 -14.40 -6.63 6.23
CA VAL A 127 -14.69 -5.65 7.29
C VAL A 127 -15.28 -4.37 6.72
N PHE A 128 -14.81 -3.92 5.56
CA PHE A 128 -15.35 -2.72 4.91
C PHE A 128 -16.89 -2.82 4.73
N PRO A 129 -17.66 -1.78 5.04
CA PRO A 129 -17.30 -0.38 5.24
C PRO A 129 -17.04 0.05 6.71
N TYR A 130 -16.63 -0.87 7.57
CA TYR A 130 -16.19 -0.53 8.91
C TYR A 130 -14.70 -0.20 8.91
N PHE A 131 -14.33 0.82 9.70
CA PHE A 131 -12.96 1.27 9.89
C PHE A 131 -12.59 1.23 11.36
N ARG A 132 -11.35 0.86 11.66
CA ARG A 132 -10.79 0.95 13.00
C ARG A 132 -9.75 2.06 13.06
N THR A 133 -9.99 3.06 13.89
CA THR A 133 -9.05 4.16 14.14
C THR A 133 -7.84 3.64 14.92
N HIS A 134 -6.63 3.96 14.45
CA HIS A 134 -5.39 3.50 15.08
C HIS A 134 -5.21 4.07 16.50
N SER A 135 -5.33 5.40 16.67
CA SER A 135 -5.04 6.10 17.92
C SER A 135 -5.99 5.77 19.07
N GLU A 136 -7.26 5.53 18.78
CA GLU A 136 -8.31 5.35 19.78
C GLU A 136 -8.86 3.92 19.82
N ALA A 137 -8.36 3.03 18.96
CA ALA A 137 -8.86 1.66 18.77
C ALA A 137 -10.41 1.60 18.58
N ARG A 138 -11.00 2.70 18.11
CA ARG A 138 -12.43 2.89 17.96
C ARG A 138 -12.89 2.46 16.57
N TRP A 139 -14.09 1.91 16.49
CA TRP A 139 -14.72 1.57 15.24
C TRP A 139 -15.58 2.71 14.70
N SER A 140 -15.64 2.82 13.39
CA SER A 140 -16.57 3.67 12.67
C SER A 140 -17.17 2.92 11.49
N TYR A 141 -18.43 3.20 11.17
CA TYR A 141 -19.13 2.68 9.99
C TYR A 141 -19.28 3.79 8.97
N PHE A 142 -18.80 3.57 7.78
CA PHE A 142 -18.96 4.47 6.65
C PHE A 142 -20.27 4.16 5.91
N ASN A 143 -21.19 5.11 5.87
CA ASN A 143 -22.42 4.96 5.11
C ASN A 143 -22.20 5.36 3.65
N LYS A 144 -21.76 4.40 2.84
CA LYS A 144 -21.44 4.63 1.41
C LYS A 144 -22.67 5.10 0.60
N ASP A 145 -23.87 4.62 0.95
CA ASP A 145 -25.09 4.88 0.18
C ASP A 145 -25.63 6.30 0.40
N LYS A 146 -25.31 6.90 1.54
CA LYS A 146 -25.73 8.27 1.87
C LYS A 146 -24.59 9.29 1.81
N SER A 147 -23.40 8.84 1.48
CA SER A 147 -22.24 9.71 1.34
C SER A 147 -22.05 10.17 -0.09
N THR A 148 -21.59 11.40 -0.25
CA THR A 148 -21.22 12.03 -1.51
C THR A 148 -19.80 12.59 -1.40
N GLN A 149 -19.27 13.09 -2.52
CA GLN A 149 -17.97 13.77 -2.50
C GLN A 149 -17.93 15.01 -1.57
N ALA A 150 -19.08 15.69 -1.40
CA ALA A 150 -19.21 16.87 -0.55
C ALA A 150 -19.57 16.53 0.90
N THR A 151 -20.06 15.32 1.14
CA THR A 151 -20.63 14.95 2.46
C THR A 151 -20.32 13.49 2.75
N ARG A 152 -19.50 13.24 3.74
CA ARG A 152 -19.13 11.89 4.17
C ARG A 152 -19.80 11.59 5.50
N LEU A 153 -20.63 10.55 5.53
CA LEU A 153 -21.43 10.20 6.69
C LEU A 153 -20.84 8.96 7.37
N PHE A 154 -20.40 9.14 8.62
CA PHE A 154 -19.87 8.08 9.47
C PHE A 154 -20.69 7.92 10.75
N PHE A 155 -20.92 6.68 11.13
CA PHE A 155 -21.38 6.36 12.48
C PHE A 155 -20.14 6.01 13.33
N ILE A 156 -19.86 6.81 14.34
CA ILE A 156 -18.72 6.63 15.23
C ILE A 156 -19.18 5.89 16.47
N TYR A 157 -18.67 4.68 16.67
CA TYR A 157 -18.97 3.89 17.87
C TYR A 157 -18.22 4.48 19.06
N ASN A 158 -18.93 4.65 20.17
CA ASN A 158 -18.31 5.06 21.41
C ASN A 158 -18.12 3.84 22.32
N ALA A 159 -16.89 3.61 22.78
CA ALA A 159 -16.56 2.47 23.64
C ALA A 159 -17.12 2.62 25.07
N GLU A 160 -17.41 3.86 25.47
CA GLU A 160 -17.76 4.15 26.89
C GLU A 160 -19.27 4.05 27.15
N ASP A 161 -20.15 4.28 26.17
CA ASP A 161 -21.59 4.37 26.40
C ASP A 161 -22.46 3.48 25.49
N SER A 162 -21.88 2.60 24.69
CA SER A 162 -22.59 1.77 23.70
C SER A 162 -23.44 2.55 22.68
N ASN A 163 -23.43 3.87 22.74
CA ASN A 163 -24.17 4.78 21.89
C ASN A 163 -23.23 5.49 20.94
N GLY A 164 -23.20 5.07 19.69
CA GLY A 164 -22.47 5.78 18.64
C GLY A 164 -23.21 7.04 18.19
N LYS A 165 -22.51 7.89 17.46
CA LYS A 165 -23.06 9.13 16.88
C LYS A 165 -22.78 9.20 15.38
N TRP A 166 -23.76 9.67 14.63
CA TRP A 166 -23.54 10.06 13.25
C TRP A 166 -22.74 11.36 13.19
N LYS A 167 -21.70 11.37 12.38
CA LYS A 167 -20.91 12.55 12.05
C LYS A 167 -20.84 12.72 10.55
N GLN A 168 -20.93 13.95 10.12
CA GLN A 168 -20.77 14.39 8.75
C GLN A 168 -19.43 15.11 8.61
N TYR A 169 -18.68 14.79 7.56
CA TYR A 169 -17.38 15.35 7.25
C TYR A 169 -17.37 15.95 5.85
#